data_c5d5aed3bb79bded8f4a1439bd7d3201
#
_entry.id   c5d5aed3bb79bded8f4a1439bd7d3201
#
_cell.length_a   1.000
_cell.length_b   1.000
_cell.length_c   1.000
_cell.angle_alpha   90.00
_cell.angle_beta   90.00
_cell.angle_gamma   90.00
#
_symmetry.space_group_name_H-M   'P 1'
#
loop_
_entity.id
_entity.type
_entity.pdbx_description
1 polymer ?
#
loop_
_entity_poly.entity_id
_entity_poly.type
_entity_poly.pdbx_seq_one_letter_code
_entity_poly.pdbx_strand_id
1 'polypeptide(L)' 'MEIAKETDLPDLLESLGYQVRRVGRYHTTKEMDSLRIKNRRTWFRYSEGVGGDAITFLQRFCGKSFPEAVEYLLDYHGW' A
#
# COMPACT_ATOMS: atom_id res chain seq x y z
N MET A 1 7.26 11.20 3.71
CA MET A 1 8.45 10.88 2.89
C MET A 1 8.08 10.83 1.42
N GLU A 2 8.94 11.37 0.60
CA GLU A 2 8.67 11.44 -0.83
C GLU A 2 8.59 10.07 -1.50
N ILE A 3 9.43 9.13 -1.08
CA ILE A 3 9.40 7.79 -1.65
C ILE A 3 8.03 7.13 -1.47
N ALA A 4 7.38 7.35 -0.33
CA ALA A 4 6.03 6.83 -0.11
C ALA A 4 5.02 7.51 -1.02
N LYS A 5 5.17 8.81 -1.25
CA LYS A 5 4.28 9.57 -2.12
C LYS A 5 4.43 9.20 -3.58
N GLU A 6 5.60 8.73 -3.98
CA GLU A 6 5.87 8.32 -5.36
C GLU A 6 5.54 6.86 -5.62
N THR A 7 5.19 6.10 -4.57
CA THR A 7 4.87 4.69 -4.71
C THR A 7 3.41 4.52 -5.11
N ASP A 8 3.19 3.82 -6.23
CA ASP A 8 1.86 3.46 -6.69
C ASP A 8 1.39 2.25 -5.89
N LEU A 9 0.41 2.45 -5.02
CA LEU A 9 -0.06 1.38 -4.13
C LEU A 9 -0.64 0.18 -4.88
N PRO A 10 -1.49 0.34 -5.91
CA PRO A 10 -1.94 -0.84 -6.66
C PRO A 10 -0.79 -1.67 -7.21
N ASP A 11 0.23 -1.05 -7.79
CA ASP A 11 1.39 -1.77 -8.30
C ASP A 11 2.17 -2.45 -7.18
N LEU A 12 2.38 -1.75 -6.08
CA LEU A 12 3.08 -2.31 -4.92
C LEU A 12 2.35 -3.54 -4.38
N LEU A 13 1.04 -3.44 -4.22
CA LEU A 13 0.25 -4.55 -3.70
C LEU A 13 0.26 -5.75 -4.64
N GLU A 14 0.20 -5.51 -5.94
CA GLU A 14 0.32 -6.59 -6.91
C GLU A 14 1.68 -7.27 -6.81
N SER A 15 2.74 -6.51 -6.64
CA SER A 15 4.08 -7.08 -6.45
C SER A 15 4.20 -7.91 -5.19
N LEU A 16 3.38 -7.60 -4.18
CA LEU A 16 3.32 -8.36 -2.93
C LEU A 16 2.43 -9.60 -3.02
N GLY A 17 1.75 -9.80 -4.16
CA GLY A 17 0.89 -10.96 -4.37
C GLY A 17 -0.59 -10.73 -4.12
N TYR A 18 -1.00 -9.51 -3.83
CA TYR A 18 -2.42 -9.19 -3.69
C TYR A 18 -3.10 -9.07 -5.04
N GLN A 19 -4.36 -9.47 -5.10
CA GLN A 19 -5.18 -9.30 -6.31
C GLN A 19 -5.93 -7.99 -6.20
N VAL A 20 -5.42 -6.97 -6.89
CA VAL A 20 -5.97 -5.62 -6.84
C VAL A 20 -7.09 -5.48 -7.86
N ARG A 21 -8.20 -4.86 -7.47
CA ARG A 21 -9.33 -4.59 -8.33
C ARG A 21 -9.74 -3.13 -8.23
N ARG A 22 -10.18 -2.58 -9.35
CA ARG A 22 -10.74 -1.23 -9.37
C ARG A 22 -12.23 -1.27 -9.10
N VAL A 23 -12.70 -0.45 -8.17
CA VAL A 23 -14.12 -0.30 -7.86
C VAL A 23 -14.45 1.19 -7.87
N GLY A 24 -15.02 1.67 -8.97
CA GLY A 24 -15.32 3.09 -9.12
C GLY A 24 -14.04 3.92 -9.06
N ARG A 25 -13.97 4.83 -8.09
CA ARG A 25 -12.83 5.73 -7.91
C ARG A 25 -11.72 5.12 -7.06
N TYR A 26 -11.94 3.94 -6.50
CA TYR A 26 -11.02 3.32 -5.56
C TYR A 26 -10.50 2.02 -6.10
N HIS A 27 -9.41 1.56 -5.50
CA HIS A 27 -8.94 0.20 -5.70
C HIS A 27 -9.14 -0.57 -4.39
N THR A 28 -9.38 -1.86 -4.51
CA THR A 28 -9.48 -2.75 -3.36
C THR A 28 -8.71 -4.02 -3.69
N THR A 29 -8.59 -4.91 -2.72
CA THR A 29 -7.97 -6.22 -2.96
C THR A 29 -8.97 -7.30 -2.65
N LYS A 30 -8.84 -8.43 -3.32
CA LYS A 30 -9.69 -9.59 -3.08
C LYS A 30 -9.48 -10.12 -1.66
N GLU A 31 -8.25 -10.01 -1.16
CA GLU A 31 -7.88 -10.52 0.16
C GLU A 31 -8.39 -9.63 1.31
N MET A 32 -8.61 -8.34 1.04
CA MET A 32 -9.04 -7.37 2.05
C MET A 32 -10.14 -6.48 1.50
N ASP A 33 -11.39 -6.96 1.57
CA ASP A 33 -12.54 -6.24 1.01
C ASP A 33 -12.75 -4.86 1.61
N SER A 34 -12.37 -4.66 2.87
CA SER A 34 -12.53 -3.38 3.55
C SER A 34 -11.41 -2.38 3.23
N LEU A 35 -10.40 -2.79 2.49
CA LEU A 35 -9.31 -1.92 2.08
C LEU A 35 -9.75 -1.06 0.90
N ARG A 36 -9.43 0.23 0.97
CA ARG A 36 -9.66 1.17 -0.15
C ARG A 36 -8.37 1.92 -0.43
N ILE A 37 -7.98 1.98 -1.69
CA ILE A 37 -6.81 2.72 -2.14
C ILE A 37 -7.31 3.92 -2.91
N LYS A 38 -7.01 5.12 -2.41
CA LYS A 38 -7.46 6.37 -2.98
C LYS A 38 -6.31 7.09 -3.67
N ASN A 39 -6.57 7.59 -4.88
CA ASN A 39 -5.58 8.33 -5.67
C ASN A 39 -4.28 7.55 -5.92
N ARG A 40 -4.32 6.22 -5.78
CA ARG A 40 -3.18 5.32 -5.95
C ARG A 40 -2.03 5.56 -4.97
N ARG A 41 -2.21 6.46 -4.00
CA ARG A 41 -1.14 6.89 -3.09
C ARG A 41 -1.45 6.68 -1.62
N THR A 42 -2.73 6.61 -1.27
CA THR A 42 -3.15 6.42 0.12
C THR A 42 -4.08 5.23 0.22
N TRP A 43 -4.07 4.60 1.38
CA TRP A 43 -4.97 3.48 1.66
C TRP A 43 -5.74 3.74 2.93
N PHE A 44 -6.91 3.12 3.03
CA PHE A 44 -7.71 3.15 4.24
C PHE A 44 -8.39 1.79 4.41
N ARG A 45 -8.40 1.28 5.63
CA ARG A 45 -9.08 0.04 5.94
C ARG A 45 -10.22 0.30 6.89
N TYR A 46 -11.44 0.23 6.38
CA TYR A 46 -12.64 0.59 7.12
C TYR A 46 -12.88 -0.31 8.32
N SER A 47 -12.56 -1.60 8.21
CA SER A 47 -12.79 -2.53 9.31
C SER A 47 -11.95 -2.22 10.54
N GLU A 48 -10.82 -1.52 10.37
CA GLU A 48 -9.91 -1.20 11.48
C GLU A 48 -9.82 0.30 11.76
N GLY A 49 -10.38 1.13 10.88
CA GLY A 49 -10.31 2.58 11.03
C GLY A 49 -8.90 3.15 10.90
N VAL A 50 -8.04 2.53 10.10
CA VAL A 50 -6.65 2.95 9.92
C VAL A 50 -6.36 3.21 8.46
N GLY A 51 -5.36 4.05 8.20
CA GLY A 51 -4.94 4.36 6.87
C GLY A 51 -3.56 4.99 6.85
N GLY A 52 -3.05 5.26 5.65
CA GLY A 52 -1.74 5.88 5.50
C GLY A 52 -1.18 5.75 4.09
N ASP A 53 0.13 5.69 4.00
CA ASP A 53 0.88 5.61 2.75
C ASP A 53 1.51 4.23 2.56
N ALA A 54 2.41 4.11 1.58
CA ALA A 54 3.07 2.84 1.29
C ALA A 54 3.93 2.34 2.46
N ILE A 55 4.58 3.27 3.17
CA ILE A 55 5.43 2.88 4.31
C ILE A 55 4.58 2.29 5.42
N THR A 56 3.49 2.97 5.79
CA THR A 56 2.60 2.45 6.83
C THR A 56 1.93 1.15 6.42
N PHE A 57 1.65 0.98 5.13
CA PHE A 57 1.12 -0.29 4.63
C PHE A 57 2.11 -1.43 4.89
N LEU A 58 3.38 -1.23 4.54
CA LEU A 58 4.40 -2.25 4.76
C LEU A 58 4.62 -2.54 6.23
N GLN A 59 4.55 -1.52 7.07
CA GLN A 59 4.67 -1.73 8.52
C GLN A 59 3.51 -2.54 9.08
N ARG A 60 2.29 -2.21 8.67
CA ARG A 60 1.10 -2.81 9.25
C ARG A 60 0.79 -4.20 8.71
N PHE A 61 0.90 -4.38 7.41
CA PHE A 61 0.46 -5.63 6.76
C PHE A 61 1.60 -6.57 6.42
N CYS A 62 2.83 -6.07 6.37
CA CYS A 62 4.00 -6.89 6.06
C CYS A 62 4.94 -7.06 7.25
N GLY A 63 4.59 -6.49 8.39
CA GLY A 63 5.37 -6.66 9.62
C GLY A 63 6.74 -6.01 9.58
N LYS A 64 6.95 -5.01 8.72
CA LYS A 64 8.26 -4.35 8.60
C LYS A 64 8.39 -3.21 9.59
N SER A 65 9.62 -2.94 10.03
CA SER A 65 9.93 -1.72 10.76
C SER A 65 9.97 -0.55 9.79
N PHE A 66 10.01 0.68 10.32
CA PHE A 66 10.12 1.86 9.45
C PHE A 66 11.35 1.80 8.54
N PRO A 67 12.57 1.54 9.05
CA PRO A 67 13.72 1.43 8.16
C PRO A 67 13.59 0.30 7.13
N GLU A 68 13.04 -0.84 7.52
CA GLU A 68 12.84 -1.94 6.59
C GLU A 68 11.86 -1.60 5.49
N ALA A 69 10.79 -0.87 5.83
CA ALA A 69 9.82 -0.42 4.84
C ALA A 69 10.47 0.54 3.84
N VAL A 70 11.27 1.48 4.32
CA VAL A 70 11.98 2.41 3.45
C VAL A 70 12.93 1.65 2.51
N GLU A 71 13.71 0.72 3.04
CA GLU A 71 14.63 -0.09 2.22
C GLU A 71 13.88 -0.90 1.17
N TYR A 72 12.74 -1.47 1.55
CA TYR A 72 11.92 -2.22 0.60
C TYR A 72 11.48 -1.34 -0.56
N LEU A 73 11.04 -0.12 -0.29
CA LEU A 73 10.62 0.80 -1.34
C LEU A 73 11.78 1.27 -2.21
N LEU A 74 12.95 1.48 -1.62
CA LEU A 74 14.13 1.82 -2.39
C LEU A 74 14.48 0.71 -3.39
N ASP A 75 14.45 -0.52 -2.95
CA ASP A 75 14.68 -1.67 -3.82
C ASP A 75 13.59 -1.81 -4.87
N TYR A 76 12.34 -1.60 -4.47
CA TYR A 76 11.19 -1.68 -5.36
C TYR A 76 11.30 -0.68 -6.52
N HIS A 77 11.73 0.55 -6.22
CA HIS A 77 11.90 1.59 -7.24
C HIS A 77 13.24 1.47 -7.98
N GLY A 78 14.16 0.68 -7.51
CA GLY A 78 15.48 0.57 -8.10
C GLY A 78 16.39 1.75 -7.79
N TRP A 79 16.18 2.39 -6.67
CA TRP A 79 16.93 3.58 -6.25
C TRP A 79 18.11 3.24 -5.33
#